data_c9ff869b1e0b4aa54d37a30e98dcf5db
#
_entry.id   c9ff869b1e0b4aa54d37a30e98dcf5db
#
_cell.length_a   1.000
_cell.length_b   1.000
_cell.length_c   1.000
_cell.angle_alpha   90.00
_cell.angle_beta   90.00
_cell.angle_gamma   90.00
#
_symmetry.space_group_name_H-M   'P 1'
#
loop_
_entity.id
_entity.type
_entity.pdbx_description
1 polymer ?
#
loop_
_entity_poly.entity_id
_entity_poly.type
_entity_poly.pdbx_seq_one_letter_code
_entity_poly.pdbx_strand_id
1 'polypeptide(L)'
;MQTPQADNELKEEHLLNFVVNNLEEELSIDLGENVETTTEELYEVLAGASTGGTSINQICETTDESPHANTVRGYLTDQFDLDAVESVGDTLLQRDTLETLPDRPVEVCTDLHLDPYYGNEEETEALYASQAKRGTTSFHAYATLYVRVRNKRYTLAVRHPNPGENPREVLG
;
A
#
# COMPACT_ATOMS: atom_id res chain seq x y z
N MET A 1 24.03 22.70 -33.34
CA MET A 1 23.20 23.15 -32.21
C MET A 1 22.64 21.91 -31.59
N GLN A 2 23.29 21.37 -30.54
CA GLN A 2 22.82 20.18 -29.82
C GLN A 2 21.79 20.64 -28.78
N THR A 3 20.58 20.15 -28.91
CA THR A 3 19.52 20.29 -27.87
C THR A 3 19.99 19.51 -26.65
N PRO A 4 19.99 20.08 -25.44
CA PRO A 4 20.27 19.32 -24.24
C PRO A 4 19.15 18.29 -24.09
N GLN A 5 19.48 17.00 -24.14
CA GLN A 5 18.64 15.94 -23.64
C GLN A 5 18.54 16.18 -22.13
N ALA A 6 17.38 16.58 -21.66
CA ALA A 6 17.08 16.59 -20.24
C ALA A 6 17.16 15.14 -19.79
N ASP A 7 18.12 14.85 -18.93
CA ASP A 7 18.22 13.60 -18.16
C ASP A 7 17.00 13.55 -17.24
N ASN A 8 15.91 13.03 -17.74
CA ASN A 8 14.66 12.79 -17.01
C ASN A 8 14.70 11.36 -16.46
N GLU A 9 15.82 10.98 -15.87
CA GLU A 9 15.95 9.72 -15.19
C GLU A 9 15.21 9.82 -13.86
N LEU A 10 14.14 9.02 -13.72
CA LEU A 10 13.34 8.95 -12.52
C LEU A 10 14.22 8.30 -11.44
N LYS A 11 14.69 9.08 -10.48
CA LYS A 11 15.52 8.59 -9.37
C LYS A 11 14.61 8.00 -8.29
N GLU A 12 15.13 7.01 -7.56
CA GLU A 12 14.44 6.38 -6.42
C GLU A 12 13.98 7.41 -5.38
N GLU A 13 14.84 8.40 -5.08
CA GLU A 13 14.54 9.53 -4.20
C GLU A 13 13.29 10.31 -4.65
N HIS A 14 13.13 10.55 -5.95
CA HIS A 14 11.95 11.26 -6.46
C HIS A 14 10.66 10.44 -6.29
N LEU A 15 10.75 9.11 -6.39
CA LEU A 15 9.61 8.23 -6.16
C LEU A 15 9.24 8.17 -4.69
N LEU A 16 10.23 8.05 -3.80
CA LEU A 16 10.02 8.03 -2.37
C LEU A 16 9.36 9.33 -1.91
N ASN A 17 9.93 10.48 -2.27
CA ASN A 17 9.37 11.78 -1.93
C ASN A 17 7.94 11.96 -2.49
N PHE A 18 7.67 11.47 -3.69
CA PHE A 18 6.32 11.50 -4.25
C PHE A 18 5.34 10.69 -3.40
N VAL A 19 5.72 9.48 -2.96
CA VAL A 19 4.88 8.63 -2.12
C VAL A 19 4.67 9.25 -0.75
N VAL A 20 5.73 9.70 -0.08
CA VAL A 20 5.68 10.31 1.25
C VAL A 20 4.79 11.55 1.24
N ASN A 21 5.02 12.49 0.32
CA ASN A 21 4.21 13.71 0.22
C ASN A 21 2.71 13.40 0.01
N ASN A 22 2.38 12.41 -0.84
CA ASN A 22 0.98 12.02 -1.04
C ASN A 22 0.37 11.39 0.22
N LEU A 23 1.13 10.59 0.96
CA LEU A 23 0.65 10.02 2.23
C LEU A 23 0.45 11.11 3.28
N GLU A 24 1.35 12.09 3.38
CA GLU A 24 1.21 13.23 4.29
C GLU A 24 0.00 14.12 3.98
N GLU A 25 -0.30 14.32 2.69
CA GLU A 25 -1.46 15.11 2.26
C GLU A 25 -2.79 14.42 2.60
N GLU A 26 -2.86 13.10 2.51
CA GLU A 26 -4.12 12.35 2.57
C GLU A 26 -4.32 11.62 3.91
N LEU A 27 -3.25 11.26 4.63
CA LEU A 27 -3.32 10.60 5.93
C LEU A 27 -2.85 11.54 7.03
N SER A 28 -3.70 11.79 8.01
CA SER A 28 -3.35 12.55 9.21
C SER A 28 -2.94 11.60 10.32
N ILE A 29 -1.69 11.71 10.78
CA ILE A 29 -1.19 10.99 11.94
C ILE A 29 -0.90 12.00 13.04
N ASP A 30 -1.45 11.78 14.23
CA ASP A 30 -1.13 12.56 15.41
C ASP A 30 0.02 11.89 16.17
N LEU A 31 1.21 12.42 16.01
CA LEU A 31 2.39 11.92 16.71
C LEU A 31 2.43 12.30 18.21
N GLY A 32 1.53 13.18 18.65
CA GLY A 32 1.50 13.68 20.01
C GLY A 32 2.53 14.78 20.28
N GLU A 33 2.50 15.31 21.51
CA GLU A 33 3.46 16.32 21.96
C GLU A 33 4.77 15.65 22.44
N ASN A 34 5.91 16.28 22.12
CA ASN A 34 7.25 15.85 22.53
C ASN A 34 7.74 14.50 21.96
N VAL A 35 7.33 14.15 20.75
CA VAL A 35 7.84 13.01 20.01
C VAL A 35 9.00 13.48 19.12
N GLU A 36 10.11 12.72 19.09
CA GLU A 36 11.26 13.00 18.22
C GLU A 36 11.00 12.57 16.77
N THR A 37 10.12 11.58 16.56
CA THR A 37 9.76 11.05 15.24
C THR A 37 8.88 12.03 14.47
N THR A 38 9.15 12.22 13.20
CA THR A 38 8.31 12.99 12.24
C THR A 38 7.39 12.10 11.45
N THR A 39 6.32 12.65 10.85
CA THR A 39 5.44 11.94 9.93
C THR A 39 6.18 11.48 8.69
N GLU A 40 7.09 12.29 8.18
CA GLU A 40 7.95 11.98 7.03
C GLU A 40 8.77 10.71 7.30
N GLU A 41 9.52 10.65 8.42
CA GLU A 41 10.29 9.46 8.81
C GLU A 41 9.43 8.20 8.95
N LEU A 42 8.22 8.34 9.49
CA LEU A 42 7.27 7.23 9.60
C LEU A 42 6.85 6.71 8.23
N TYR A 43 6.46 7.61 7.32
CA TYR A 43 6.06 7.24 5.96
C TYR A 43 7.22 6.70 5.13
N GLU A 44 8.43 7.20 5.31
CA GLU A 44 9.63 6.64 4.66
C GLU A 44 9.87 5.18 5.06
N VAL A 45 9.73 4.86 6.35
CA VAL A 45 9.84 3.47 6.83
C VAL A 45 8.75 2.59 6.22
N LEU A 46 7.50 3.05 6.18
CA LEU A 46 6.38 2.31 5.61
C LEU A 46 6.54 2.09 4.11
N ALA A 47 6.93 3.13 3.37
CA ALA A 47 7.20 3.04 1.93
C ALA A 47 8.37 2.09 1.64
N GLY A 48 9.46 2.20 2.41
CA GLY A 48 10.62 1.32 2.28
C GLY A 48 10.29 -0.14 2.55
N ALA A 49 9.54 -0.43 3.63
CA ALA A 49 9.11 -1.79 3.96
C ALA A 49 8.19 -2.37 2.89
N SER A 50 7.27 -1.56 2.35
CA SER A 50 6.29 -1.98 1.32
C SER A 50 6.95 -2.28 -0.02
N THR A 51 7.89 -1.44 -0.46
CA THR A 51 8.55 -1.58 -1.77
C THR A 51 9.68 -2.59 -1.77
N GLY A 52 10.44 -2.66 -0.68
CA GLY A 52 11.61 -3.53 -0.55
C GLY A 52 11.27 -4.99 -0.24
N GLY A 53 10.02 -5.34 0.07
CA GLY A 53 9.63 -6.67 0.54
C GLY A 53 10.38 -7.08 1.81
N THR A 54 10.74 -6.10 2.63
CA THR A 54 11.51 -6.25 3.86
C THR A 54 10.67 -5.89 5.08
N SER A 55 11.14 -6.21 6.27
CA SER A 55 10.40 -5.90 7.50
C SER A 55 10.65 -4.48 7.98
N ILE A 56 9.69 -3.92 8.73
CA ILE A 56 9.86 -2.64 9.44
C ILE A 56 11.14 -2.64 10.29
N ASN A 57 11.44 -3.74 10.99
CA ASN A 57 12.68 -3.86 11.76
C ASN A 57 13.91 -3.63 10.90
N GLN A 58 13.97 -4.29 9.76
CA GLN A 58 15.14 -4.21 8.89
C GLN A 58 15.32 -2.81 8.31
N ILE A 59 14.24 -2.13 7.91
CA ILE A 59 14.33 -0.74 7.46
C ILE A 59 14.83 0.15 8.60
N CYS A 60 14.23 0.07 9.78
CA CYS A 60 14.67 0.89 10.94
C CYS A 60 16.10 0.62 11.38
N GLU A 61 16.65 -0.58 11.15
CA GLU A 61 18.04 -0.92 11.47
C GLU A 61 19.03 -0.45 10.40
N THR A 62 18.59 -0.27 9.17
CA THR A 62 19.46 0.06 8.03
C THR A 62 19.36 1.50 7.55
N THR A 63 18.38 2.26 8.03
CA THR A 63 18.19 3.67 7.70
C THR A 63 18.68 4.54 8.85
N ASP A 64 19.57 5.46 8.56
CA ASP A 64 20.05 6.44 9.55
C ASP A 64 18.89 7.35 9.99
N GLU A 65 18.88 7.70 11.28
CA GLU A 65 17.87 8.58 11.89
C GLU A 65 16.40 8.05 11.82
N SER A 66 16.24 6.78 11.55
CA SER A 66 14.93 6.14 11.48
C SER A 66 14.31 5.93 12.88
N PRO A 67 12.98 6.05 13.03
CA PRO A 67 12.31 5.75 14.29
C PRO A 67 12.45 4.27 14.66
N HIS A 68 12.36 3.98 15.96
CA HIS A 68 12.42 2.59 16.42
C HIS A 68 11.22 1.78 15.90
N ALA A 69 11.46 0.54 15.47
CA ALA A 69 10.42 -0.30 14.84
C ALA A 69 9.16 -0.50 15.72
N ASN A 70 9.28 -0.51 17.04
CA ASN A 70 8.12 -0.61 17.93
C ASN A 70 7.30 0.70 17.94
N THR A 71 7.95 1.84 17.77
CA THR A 71 7.27 3.15 17.63
C THR A 71 6.43 3.14 16.35
N VAL A 72 7.00 2.71 15.22
CA VAL A 72 6.28 2.58 13.94
C VAL A 72 5.06 1.66 14.09
N ARG A 73 5.25 0.48 14.72
CA ARG A 73 4.13 -0.46 14.94
C ARG A 73 3.05 0.10 15.86
N GLY A 74 3.44 0.85 16.88
CA GLY A 74 2.48 1.52 17.76
C GLY A 74 1.58 2.45 16.97
N TYR A 75 2.14 3.32 16.14
CA TYR A 75 1.35 4.20 15.27
C TYR A 75 0.45 3.43 14.30
N LEU A 76 0.96 2.36 13.68
CA LEU A 76 0.15 1.52 12.79
C LEU A 76 -1.06 0.91 13.51
N THR A 77 -0.87 0.45 14.75
CA THR A 77 -1.95 -0.17 15.53
C THR A 77 -2.96 0.85 16.03
N ASP A 78 -2.49 2.01 16.46
CA ASP A 78 -3.32 2.95 17.20
C ASP A 78 -4.02 3.98 16.31
N GLN A 79 -3.49 4.28 15.12
CA GLN A 79 -3.95 5.39 14.30
C GLN A 79 -4.32 5.04 12.87
N PHE A 80 -3.94 3.86 12.37
CA PHE A 80 -4.33 3.45 11.03
C PHE A 80 -5.63 2.67 11.07
N ASP A 81 -6.70 3.31 10.63
CA ASP A 81 -7.97 2.65 10.33
C ASP A 81 -7.92 2.09 8.90
N LEU A 82 -8.28 0.82 8.74
CA LEU A 82 -8.18 0.15 7.44
C LEU A 82 -9.09 0.78 6.39
N ASP A 83 -10.32 1.16 6.77
CA ASP A 83 -11.27 1.78 5.84
C ASP A 83 -10.77 3.15 5.38
N ALA A 84 -10.14 3.91 6.29
CA ALA A 84 -9.53 5.20 5.96
C ALA A 84 -8.35 5.00 4.99
N VAL A 85 -7.47 4.03 5.24
CA VAL A 85 -6.34 3.70 4.36
C VAL A 85 -6.81 3.25 2.98
N GLU A 86 -7.86 2.45 2.89
CA GLU A 86 -8.45 2.03 1.62
C GLU A 86 -9.03 3.22 0.84
N SER A 87 -9.72 4.13 1.52
CA SER A 87 -10.28 5.35 0.91
C SER A 87 -9.19 6.27 0.35
N VAL A 88 -8.13 6.47 1.12
CA VAL A 88 -6.95 7.23 0.68
C VAL A 88 -6.27 6.53 -0.50
N GLY A 89 -6.10 5.21 -0.42
CA GLY A 89 -5.58 4.40 -1.52
C GLY A 89 -6.37 4.60 -2.82
N ASP A 90 -7.70 4.62 -2.74
CA ASP A 90 -8.55 4.90 -3.91
C ASP A 90 -8.30 6.28 -4.48
N THR A 91 -8.24 7.30 -3.62
CA THR A 91 -7.96 8.68 -4.04
C THR A 91 -6.63 8.76 -4.79
N LEU A 92 -5.57 8.19 -4.25
CA LEU A 92 -4.24 8.20 -4.86
C LEU A 92 -4.18 7.40 -6.16
N LEU A 93 -4.80 6.21 -6.19
CA LEU A 93 -4.79 5.34 -7.38
C LEU A 93 -5.63 5.91 -8.52
N GLN A 94 -6.71 6.60 -8.22
CA GLN A 94 -7.66 7.10 -9.22
C GLN A 94 -7.30 8.48 -9.74
N ARG A 95 -6.69 9.35 -8.94
CA ARG A 95 -6.41 10.76 -9.25
C ARG A 95 -5.81 10.94 -10.65
N ASP A 96 -4.70 10.30 -10.94
CA ASP A 96 -4.02 10.44 -12.23
C ASP A 96 -4.44 9.38 -13.24
N THR A 97 -4.96 8.25 -12.75
CA THR A 97 -5.37 7.12 -13.61
C THR A 97 -6.60 7.48 -14.42
N LEU A 98 -7.62 8.09 -13.80
CA LEU A 98 -8.88 8.42 -14.49
C LEU A 98 -8.67 9.42 -15.63
N GLU A 99 -7.72 10.34 -15.48
CA GLU A 99 -7.37 11.30 -16.53
C GLU A 99 -6.66 10.63 -17.73
N THR A 100 -6.00 9.50 -17.52
CA THR A 100 -5.29 8.77 -18.59
C THR A 100 -6.17 7.77 -19.31
N LEU A 101 -7.35 7.47 -18.79
CA LEU A 101 -8.28 6.53 -19.44
C LEU A 101 -8.87 7.12 -20.71
N PRO A 102 -9.10 6.29 -21.74
CA PRO A 102 -9.72 6.76 -22.98
C PRO A 102 -11.20 7.07 -22.76
N ASP A 103 -11.71 8.08 -23.47
CA ASP A 103 -13.15 8.43 -23.49
C ASP A 103 -13.96 7.39 -24.30
N ARG A 104 -13.94 6.15 -23.82
CA ARG A 104 -14.71 5.02 -24.35
C ARG A 104 -14.83 3.95 -23.28
N PRO A 105 -15.79 3.03 -23.37
CA PRO A 105 -15.89 1.92 -22.45
C PRO A 105 -14.56 1.13 -22.35
N VAL A 106 -14.14 0.86 -21.13
CA VAL A 106 -12.96 0.05 -20.81
C VAL A 106 -13.38 -1.20 -20.06
N GLU A 107 -12.61 -2.26 -20.21
CA GLU A 107 -12.82 -3.49 -19.45
C GLU A 107 -12.27 -3.31 -18.04
N VAL A 108 -13.11 -3.56 -17.05
CA VAL A 108 -12.75 -3.58 -15.65
C VAL A 108 -12.54 -5.02 -15.21
N CYS A 109 -11.44 -5.29 -14.57
CA CYS A 109 -11.05 -6.61 -14.09
C CYS A 109 -10.84 -6.59 -12.58
N THR A 110 -11.13 -7.73 -11.94
CA THR A 110 -10.82 -7.96 -10.52
C THR A 110 -9.83 -9.09 -10.38
N ASP A 111 -8.96 -9.01 -9.38
CA ASP A 111 -7.98 -10.04 -9.04
C ASP A 111 -7.93 -10.21 -7.52
N LEU A 112 -7.85 -11.45 -7.06
CA LEU A 112 -7.68 -11.77 -5.65
C LEU A 112 -6.27 -12.31 -5.42
N HIS A 113 -5.50 -11.59 -4.64
CA HIS A 113 -4.19 -12.04 -4.18
C HIS A 113 -4.29 -12.67 -2.80
N LEU A 114 -3.63 -13.81 -2.64
CA LEU A 114 -3.60 -14.57 -1.39
C LEU A 114 -2.14 -14.74 -0.98
N ASP A 115 -1.75 -14.09 0.11
CA ASP A 115 -0.42 -14.20 0.69
C ASP A 115 -0.46 -15.19 1.86
N PRO A 116 0.29 -16.32 1.78
CA PRO A 116 0.20 -17.40 2.76
C PRO A 116 0.58 -16.94 4.16
N TYR A 117 -0.27 -17.19 5.14
CA TYR A 117 0.00 -16.96 6.55
C TYR A 117 0.41 -18.24 7.26
N TYR A 118 1.44 -18.17 8.08
CA TYR A 118 2.01 -19.30 8.83
C TYR A 118 2.11 -19.02 10.34
N GLY A 119 1.60 -17.90 10.80
CA GLY A 119 1.59 -17.50 12.19
C GLY A 119 0.47 -18.15 12.99
N ASN A 120 0.24 -17.65 14.20
CA ASN A 120 -0.84 -18.08 15.07
C ASN A 120 -2.16 -17.41 14.63
N GLU A 121 -3.10 -18.21 14.13
CA GLU A 121 -4.41 -17.72 13.65
C GLU A 121 -5.27 -17.11 14.77
N GLU A 122 -5.04 -17.51 16.03
CA GLU A 122 -5.78 -16.99 17.19
C GLU A 122 -5.37 -15.54 17.55
N GLU A 123 -4.19 -15.12 17.10
CA GLU A 123 -3.63 -13.78 17.36
C GLU A 123 -3.84 -12.81 16.21
N THR A 124 -4.45 -13.26 15.12
CA THR A 124 -4.58 -12.47 13.89
C THR A 124 -6.03 -12.40 13.46
N GLU A 125 -6.61 -11.23 13.52
CA GLU A 125 -7.93 -10.96 12.96
C GLU A 125 -7.85 -10.85 11.43
N ALA A 126 -8.97 -11.04 10.74
CA ALA A 126 -9.10 -10.85 9.29
C ALA A 126 -8.26 -11.77 8.39
N LEU A 127 -8.00 -13.02 8.81
CA LEU A 127 -7.43 -14.03 7.92
C LEU A 127 -8.49 -14.60 6.97
N TYR A 128 -8.16 -14.64 5.71
CA TYR A 128 -9.02 -15.20 4.66
C TYR A 128 -8.76 -16.71 4.52
N ALA A 129 -9.80 -17.50 4.69
CA ALA A 129 -9.72 -18.95 4.51
C ALA A 129 -9.93 -19.33 3.04
N SER A 130 -9.03 -20.13 2.48
CA SER A 130 -9.12 -20.61 1.10
C SER A 130 -8.63 -22.05 1.00
N GLN A 131 -8.72 -22.63 -0.20
CA GLN A 131 -8.14 -23.93 -0.47
C GLN A 131 -6.63 -23.91 -0.17
N ALA A 132 -6.14 -25.03 0.38
CA ALA A 132 -4.73 -25.15 0.76
C ALA A 132 -3.79 -24.78 -0.39
N LYS A 133 -2.92 -23.81 -0.14
CA LYS A 133 -1.82 -23.41 -1.03
C LYS A 133 -0.54 -23.31 -0.20
N ARG A 134 0.56 -23.84 -0.72
CA ARG A 134 1.87 -23.76 -0.05
C ARG A 134 1.87 -24.24 1.41
N GLY A 135 0.98 -25.18 1.75
CA GLY A 135 0.95 -25.78 3.09
C GLY A 135 0.11 -25.05 4.14
N THR A 136 -0.62 -24.01 3.79
CA THR A 136 -1.60 -23.33 4.66
C THR A 136 -2.96 -23.19 3.99
N THR A 137 -4.02 -22.99 4.80
CA THR A 137 -5.37 -22.63 4.38
C THR A 137 -5.72 -21.20 4.75
N SER A 138 -4.81 -20.48 5.45
CA SER A 138 -5.00 -19.14 5.98
C SER A 138 -4.10 -18.14 5.26
N PHE A 139 -4.67 -17.03 4.84
CA PHE A 139 -4.02 -16.05 3.97
C PHE A 139 -4.34 -14.63 4.42
N HIS A 140 -3.37 -13.72 4.27
CA HIS A 140 -3.71 -12.32 4.08
C HIS A 140 -4.21 -12.15 2.65
N ALA A 141 -5.40 -11.60 2.49
CA ALA A 141 -6.03 -11.46 1.19
C ALA A 141 -6.21 -9.99 0.84
N TYR A 142 -6.01 -9.66 -0.41
CA TYR A 142 -6.46 -8.39 -0.96
C TYR A 142 -7.00 -8.55 -2.37
N ALA A 143 -8.11 -7.88 -2.63
CA ALA A 143 -8.75 -7.82 -3.91
C ALA A 143 -8.37 -6.50 -4.61
N THR A 144 -8.05 -6.55 -5.89
CA THR A 144 -7.73 -5.37 -6.69
C THR A 144 -8.74 -5.19 -7.80
N LEU A 145 -9.20 -3.94 -7.97
CA LEU A 145 -9.93 -3.49 -9.13
C LEU A 145 -8.97 -2.80 -10.09
N TYR A 146 -8.96 -3.18 -11.34
CA TYR A 146 -8.06 -2.56 -12.31
C TYR A 146 -8.65 -2.53 -13.72
N VAL A 147 -8.13 -1.62 -14.54
CA VAL A 147 -8.39 -1.56 -15.97
C VAL A 147 -7.13 -1.87 -16.78
N ARG A 148 -7.32 -2.42 -17.97
CA ARG A 148 -6.22 -2.67 -18.91
C ARG A 148 -6.37 -1.76 -20.13
N VAL A 149 -5.37 -0.91 -20.35
CA VAL A 149 -5.31 0.00 -21.48
C VAL A 149 -3.94 -0.15 -22.17
N ARG A 150 -3.92 -0.48 -23.46
CA ARG A 150 -2.69 -0.61 -24.25
C ARG A 150 -1.63 -1.51 -23.58
N ASN A 151 -2.05 -2.67 -23.05
CA ASN A 151 -1.21 -3.63 -22.32
C ASN A 151 -0.63 -3.13 -20.97
N LYS A 152 -1.07 -1.99 -20.49
CA LYS A 152 -0.76 -1.52 -19.13
C LYS A 152 -1.92 -1.80 -18.20
N ARG A 153 -1.61 -2.17 -16.96
CA ARG A 153 -2.58 -2.34 -15.87
C ARG A 153 -2.58 -1.05 -15.05
N TYR A 154 -3.77 -0.52 -14.79
CA TYR A 154 -3.99 0.61 -13.91
C TYR A 154 -4.91 0.15 -12.79
N THR A 155 -4.39 0.05 -11.58
CA THR A 155 -5.17 -0.31 -10.39
C THR A 155 -5.98 0.90 -9.95
N LEU A 156 -7.26 0.68 -9.65
CA LEU A 156 -8.21 1.73 -9.26
C LEU A 156 -8.59 1.63 -7.79
N ALA A 157 -8.59 0.41 -7.23
CA ALA A 157 -8.91 0.17 -5.85
C ALA A 157 -8.22 -1.08 -5.34
N VAL A 158 -7.95 -1.10 -4.04
CA VAL A 158 -7.49 -2.27 -3.29
C VAL A 158 -8.39 -2.42 -2.08
N ARG A 159 -8.85 -3.64 -1.79
CA ARG A 159 -9.71 -3.96 -0.65
C ARG A 159 -9.20 -5.20 0.06
N HIS A 160 -9.39 -5.23 1.36
CA HIS A 160 -9.10 -6.38 2.19
C HIS A 160 -10.43 -7.10 2.50
N PRO A 161 -10.74 -8.21 1.80
CA PRO A 161 -11.98 -8.93 2.03
C PRO A 161 -11.99 -9.54 3.44
N ASN A 162 -13.11 -9.39 4.15
CA ASN A 162 -13.30 -10.03 5.43
C ASN A 162 -13.38 -11.56 5.30
N PRO A 163 -13.12 -12.30 6.40
CA PRO A 163 -13.26 -13.75 6.40
C PRO A 163 -14.65 -14.19 5.91
N GLY A 164 -14.68 -14.98 4.84
CA GLY A 164 -15.91 -15.49 4.24
C GLY A 164 -16.63 -14.56 3.25
N GLU A 165 -16.16 -13.36 3.03
CA GLU A 165 -16.70 -12.50 1.97
C GLU A 165 -16.30 -12.99 0.57
N ASN A 166 -17.22 -12.79 -0.36
CA ASN A 166 -16.91 -13.03 -1.76
C ASN A 166 -16.12 -11.82 -2.31
N PRO A 167 -14.87 -12.00 -2.77
CA PRO A 167 -14.04 -10.89 -3.25
C PRO A 167 -14.67 -10.06 -4.38
N ARG A 168 -15.66 -10.62 -5.11
CA ARG A 168 -16.38 -9.88 -6.14
C ARG A 168 -17.41 -8.91 -5.58
N GLU A 169 -17.88 -9.15 -4.37
CA GLU A 169 -18.87 -8.29 -3.69
C GLU A 169 -18.18 -7.12 -2.97
N VAL A 170 -16.92 -7.32 -2.57
CA VAL A 170 -16.09 -6.31 -1.88
C VAL A 170 -15.71 -5.14 -2.80
N LEU A 171 -15.63 -5.40 -4.10
CA LEU A 171 -15.21 -4.43 -5.13
C LEU A 171 -16.40 -3.86 -5.96
N GLY A 172 -17.64 -4.24 -5.62
CA GLY A 172 -18.86 -3.92 -6.36
C GLY A 172 -19.53 -2.60 -6.05
#